data_be3e6df83f44b7d9260b729b9d638316
#
_entry.id   be3e6df83f44b7d9260b729b9d638316
#
_cell.length_a   1.000
_cell.length_b   1.000
_cell.length_c   1.000
_cell.angle_alpha   90.00
_cell.angle_beta   90.00
_cell.angle_gamma   90.00
#
_symmetry.space_group_name_H-M   'P 1'
#
loop_
_entity.id
_entity.type
_entity.pdbx_description
1 polymer ?
#
loop_
_entity_poly.entity_id
_entity_poly.type
_entity_poly.pdbx_seq_one_letter_code
_entity_poly.pdbx_strand_id
1 'polypeptide(L)'
;MKLSDKTLTLLKNFSSINQSILFKEGNSLRTISVMKNILAEATIEEELPKDFGIYDLNQFLNGLNLHQNAELDFQNDGYVVIKEGRSRSKYFFADPNVIVTPPDKDIVLPSEDVCFLLDIKELDKLLKAAAVYQLPDLSVVGESGVVKLVVRDKKNDTSNDFSVVVGETDEVFTFNFKVENIKIIPGSYEVVISSKLLSRFKNTGFDVTYHIALEPDSTFG
;
A
#
# COMPACT_ATOMS: atom_id res chain seq x y z
N MET A 1 -1.22 -18.64 -18.04
CA MET A 1 -1.93 -17.48 -17.42
C MET A 1 -1.18 -16.21 -17.76
N LYS A 2 -1.87 -15.11 -18.04
CA LYS A 2 -1.25 -13.76 -18.21
C LYS A 2 -1.71 -12.89 -17.05
N LEU A 3 -0.85 -11.99 -16.59
CA LEU A 3 -1.23 -10.98 -15.61
C LEU A 3 -1.72 -9.72 -16.34
N SER A 4 -2.79 -9.12 -15.85
CA SER A 4 -3.32 -7.86 -16.35
C SER A 4 -2.44 -6.68 -15.92
N ASP A 5 -2.54 -5.57 -16.64
CA ASP A 5 -1.81 -4.33 -16.29
C ASP A 5 -2.18 -3.83 -14.87
N LYS A 6 -3.43 -4.07 -14.45
CA LYS A 6 -3.88 -3.75 -13.10
C LYS A 6 -3.14 -4.57 -12.05
N THR A 7 -3.05 -5.90 -12.25
CA THR A 7 -2.31 -6.80 -11.36
C THR A 7 -0.83 -6.44 -11.32
N LEU A 8 -0.21 -6.15 -12.46
CA LEU A 8 1.18 -5.70 -12.52
C LEU A 8 1.40 -4.38 -11.77
N THR A 9 0.46 -3.44 -11.86
CA THR A 9 0.49 -2.17 -11.11
C THR A 9 0.42 -2.41 -9.60
N LEU A 10 -0.48 -3.29 -9.14
CA LEU A 10 -0.60 -3.67 -7.74
C LEU A 10 0.69 -4.35 -7.23
N LEU A 11 1.22 -5.32 -7.96
CA LEU A 11 2.46 -6.01 -7.59
C LEU A 11 3.66 -5.07 -7.53
N LYS A 12 3.76 -4.12 -8.46
CA LYS A 12 4.80 -3.07 -8.43
C LYS A 12 4.67 -2.17 -7.18
N ASN A 13 3.46 -1.84 -6.77
CA ASN A 13 3.24 -1.10 -5.54
C ASN A 13 3.59 -1.97 -4.32
N PHE A 14 3.13 -3.22 -4.28
CA PHE A 14 3.40 -4.15 -3.17
C PHE A 14 4.90 -4.41 -2.98
N SER A 15 5.69 -4.42 -4.07
CA SER A 15 7.16 -4.53 -3.99
C SER A 15 7.82 -3.35 -3.26
N SER A 16 7.17 -2.19 -3.21
CA SER A 16 7.63 -1.04 -2.42
C SER A 16 7.33 -1.19 -0.92
N ILE A 17 6.33 -1.99 -0.56
CA ILE A 17 5.94 -2.29 0.83
C ILE A 17 6.81 -3.42 1.39
N ASN A 18 6.92 -4.52 0.63
CA ASN A 18 7.74 -5.67 0.99
C ASN A 18 8.39 -6.26 -0.27
N GLN A 19 9.70 -6.52 -0.21
CA GLN A 19 10.45 -7.12 -1.31
C GLN A 19 9.96 -8.54 -1.64
N SER A 20 9.45 -9.27 -0.68
CA SER A 20 8.94 -10.64 -0.87
C SER A 20 7.42 -10.71 -0.74
N ILE A 21 6.81 -11.68 -1.39
CA ILE A 21 5.37 -11.94 -1.30
C ILE A 21 5.07 -13.43 -1.33
N LEU A 22 4.10 -13.85 -0.53
CA LEU A 22 3.48 -15.17 -0.62
C LEU A 22 2.15 -15.03 -1.37
N PHE A 23 2.10 -15.56 -2.57
CA PHE A 23 0.86 -15.70 -3.32
C PHE A 23 0.05 -16.88 -2.78
N LYS A 24 -1.24 -16.68 -2.61
CA LYS A 24 -2.19 -17.73 -2.23
C LYS A 24 -3.01 -18.14 -3.43
N GLU A 25 -3.46 -19.40 -3.48
CA GLU A 25 -4.45 -19.88 -4.45
C GLU A 25 -5.69 -18.98 -4.43
N GLY A 26 -6.24 -18.67 -5.61
CA GLY A 26 -7.38 -17.75 -5.78
C GLY A 26 -6.94 -16.40 -6.32
N ASN A 27 -7.70 -15.36 -6.02
CA ASN A 27 -7.55 -14.02 -6.59
C ASN A 27 -7.21 -12.91 -5.57
N SER A 28 -6.82 -13.29 -4.37
CA SER A 28 -6.44 -12.33 -3.31
C SER A 28 -4.92 -12.14 -3.26
N LEU A 29 -4.48 -10.89 -3.29
CA LEU A 29 -3.10 -10.50 -3.03
C LEU A 29 -3.01 -9.79 -1.68
N ARG A 30 -2.09 -10.19 -0.84
CA ARG A 30 -1.84 -9.56 0.46
C ARG A 30 -0.36 -9.41 0.72
N THR A 31 0.04 -8.27 1.27
CA THR A 31 1.42 -8.01 1.69
C THR A 31 1.45 -7.21 2.98
N ILE A 32 2.53 -7.31 3.72
CA ILE A 32 2.78 -6.53 4.93
C ILE A 32 4.24 -6.09 4.96
N SER A 33 4.51 -4.86 5.37
CA SER A 33 5.87 -4.37 5.55
C SER A 33 6.62 -5.16 6.63
N VAL A 34 7.94 -5.23 6.52
CA VAL A 34 8.80 -5.92 7.51
C VAL A 34 8.57 -5.37 8.92
N MET A 35 8.37 -4.04 9.04
CA MET A 35 8.06 -3.37 10.32
C MET A 35 6.60 -3.52 10.76
N LYS A 36 5.75 -4.19 9.96
CA LYS A 36 4.33 -4.44 10.22
C LYS A 36 3.48 -3.18 10.42
N ASN A 37 3.90 -2.07 9.85
CA ASN A 37 3.21 -0.77 9.93
C ASN A 37 2.37 -0.44 8.69
N ILE A 38 2.49 -1.23 7.62
CA ILE A 38 1.68 -1.12 6.40
C ILE A 38 1.25 -2.53 6.00
N LEU A 39 -0.04 -2.75 5.86
CA LEU A 39 -0.63 -3.94 5.25
C LEU A 39 -1.44 -3.50 4.04
N ALA A 40 -1.28 -4.20 2.92
CA ALA A 40 -2.07 -4.01 1.72
C ALA A 40 -2.74 -5.31 1.31
N GLU A 41 -3.98 -5.21 0.89
CA GLU A 41 -4.77 -6.31 0.35
C GLU A 41 -5.54 -5.85 -0.89
N ALA A 42 -5.58 -6.71 -1.90
CA ALA A 42 -6.23 -6.43 -3.17
C ALA A 42 -6.86 -7.68 -3.76
N THR A 43 -7.93 -7.48 -4.53
CA THR A 43 -8.51 -8.51 -5.39
C THR A 43 -8.02 -8.30 -6.82
N ILE A 44 -7.57 -9.37 -7.48
CA ILE A 44 -7.11 -9.35 -8.86
C ILE A 44 -8.06 -10.10 -9.80
N GLU A 45 -7.90 -9.88 -11.10
CA GLU A 45 -8.75 -10.50 -12.11
C GLU A 45 -8.38 -11.98 -12.37
N GLU A 46 -7.14 -12.35 -12.07
CA GLU A 46 -6.60 -13.68 -12.31
C GLU A 46 -6.84 -14.62 -11.12
N GLU A 47 -7.12 -15.87 -11.44
CA GLU A 47 -7.14 -16.97 -10.46
C GLU A 47 -5.78 -17.64 -10.41
N LEU A 48 -5.06 -17.45 -9.30
CA LEU A 48 -3.78 -18.10 -9.05
C LEU A 48 -4.00 -19.59 -8.77
N PRO A 49 -3.26 -20.50 -9.45
CA PRO A 49 -3.58 -21.92 -9.42
C PRO A 49 -3.10 -22.66 -8.16
N LYS A 50 -2.25 -22.02 -7.35
CA LYS A 50 -1.66 -22.59 -6.12
C LYS A 50 -0.92 -21.54 -5.31
N ASP A 51 -0.56 -21.91 -4.08
CA ASP A 51 0.33 -21.11 -3.23
C ASP A 51 1.76 -21.17 -3.76
N PHE A 52 2.46 -20.01 -3.78
CA PHE A 52 3.89 -19.93 -4.09
C PHE A 52 4.53 -18.66 -3.54
N GLY A 53 5.78 -18.74 -3.14
CA GLY A 53 6.57 -17.65 -2.61
C GLY A 53 7.47 -17.00 -3.65
N ILE A 54 7.52 -15.66 -3.68
CA ILE A 54 8.50 -14.88 -4.44
C ILE A 54 9.37 -14.12 -3.46
N TYR A 55 10.69 -14.39 -3.47
CA TYR A 55 11.62 -13.74 -2.55
C TYR A 55 11.95 -12.31 -2.95
N ASP A 56 12.13 -12.05 -4.25
CA ASP A 56 12.39 -10.73 -4.81
C ASP A 56 11.36 -10.40 -5.89
N LEU A 57 10.31 -9.67 -5.47
CA LEU A 57 9.19 -9.30 -6.33
C LEU A 57 9.63 -8.35 -7.45
N ASN A 58 10.62 -7.49 -7.22
CA ASN A 58 11.15 -6.62 -8.26
C ASN A 58 11.90 -7.43 -9.34
N GLN A 59 12.70 -8.43 -8.92
CA GLN A 59 13.36 -9.33 -9.86
C GLN A 59 12.35 -10.13 -10.68
N PHE A 60 11.28 -10.62 -10.04
CA PHE A 60 10.20 -11.33 -10.73
C PHE A 60 9.50 -10.44 -11.77
N LEU A 61 9.12 -9.21 -11.38
CA LEU A 61 8.49 -8.24 -12.29
C LEU A 61 9.42 -7.85 -13.45
N ASN A 62 10.72 -7.66 -13.18
CA ASN A 62 11.70 -7.40 -14.23
C ASN A 62 11.85 -8.61 -15.18
N GLY A 63 11.74 -9.82 -14.66
CA GLY A 63 11.71 -11.05 -15.47
C GLY A 63 10.49 -11.10 -16.40
N LEU A 64 9.32 -10.68 -15.92
CA LEU A 64 8.12 -10.53 -16.76
C LEU A 64 8.32 -9.50 -17.85
N ASN A 65 8.95 -8.36 -17.54
CA ASN A 65 9.19 -7.26 -18.47
C ASN A 65 10.20 -7.59 -19.59
N LEU A 66 10.90 -8.72 -19.54
CA LEU A 66 11.71 -9.22 -20.68
C LEU A 66 10.83 -9.67 -21.85
N HIS A 67 9.53 -9.81 -21.62
CA HIS A 67 8.53 -10.25 -22.60
C HIS A 67 7.45 -9.18 -22.76
N GLN A 68 6.99 -8.96 -23.98
CA GLN A 68 5.89 -8.03 -24.25
C GLN A 68 4.53 -8.61 -23.81
N ASN A 69 4.40 -9.93 -23.95
CA ASN A 69 3.19 -10.69 -23.60
C ASN A 69 3.55 -11.93 -22.79
N ALA A 70 4.12 -11.74 -21.61
CA ALA A 70 4.54 -12.81 -20.73
C ALA A 70 3.39 -13.77 -20.35
N GLU A 71 3.59 -15.04 -20.55
CA GLU A 71 2.71 -16.09 -20.07
C GLU A 71 3.39 -16.87 -18.93
N LEU A 72 2.65 -17.03 -17.84
CA LEU A 72 3.06 -17.83 -16.68
C LEU A 72 2.53 -19.25 -16.80
N ASP A 73 3.43 -20.24 -16.64
CA ASP A 73 3.13 -21.65 -16.66
C ASP A 73 3.54 -22.27 -15.33
N PHE A 74 2.54 -22.74 -14.57
CA PHE A 74 2.67 -23.25 -13.20
C PHE A 74 2.66 -24.79 -13.10
N GLN A 75 2.99 -25.50 -14.17
CA GLN A 75 2.98 -26.97 -14.17
C GLN A 75 4.01 -27.60 -13.22
N ASN A 76 5.03 -26.85 -12.81
CA ASN A 76 6.06 -27.31 -11.88
C ASN A 76 5.83 -26.77 -10.46
N ASP A 77 6.13 -27.58 -9.44
CA ASP A 77 5.92 -27.20 -8.04
C ASP A 77 7.02 -26.32 -7.45
N GLY A 78 8.21 -26.33 -8.06
CA GLY A 78 9.37 -25.57 -7.55
C GLY A 78 9.64 -24.25 -8.27
N TYR A 79 8.99 -23.98 -9.40
CA TYR A 79 9.21 -22.77 -10.19
C TYR A 79 8.05 -22.49 -11.14
N VAL A 80 7.93 -21.24 -11.58
CA VAL A 80 7.08 -20.83 -12.70
C VAL A 80 7.95 -20.63 -13.95
N VAL A 81 7.41 -21.03 -15.10
CA VAL A 81 8.03 -20.72 -16.40
C VAL A 81 7.37 -19.45 -16.94
N ILE A 82 8.18 -18.43 -17.19
CA ILE A 82 7.78 -17.21 -17.87
C ILE A 82 8.14 -17.39 -19.35
N LYS A 83 7.18 -17.29 -20.25
CA LYS A 83 7.39 -17.59 -21.68
C LYS A 83 6.68 -16.62 -22.62
N GLU A 84 7.27 -16.43 -23.80
CA GLU A 84 6.67 -15.76 -24.94
C GLU A 84 7.30 -16.31 -26.23
N GLY A 85 6.49 -16.87 -27.11
CA GLY A 85 6.97 -17.44 -28.37
C GLY A 85 8.06 -18.51 -28.14
N ARG A 86 9.29 -18.21 -28.56
CA ARG A 86 10.47 -19.10 -28.41
C ARG A 86 11.30 -18.79 -27.16
N SER A 87 11.03 -17.69 -26.48
CA SER A 87 11.76 -17.26 -25.27
C SER A 87 11.10 -17.84 -24.04
N ARG A 88 11.91 -18.30 -23.09
CA ARG A 88 11.42 -18.73 -21.77
C ARG A 88 12.49 -18.62 -20.70
N SER A 89 12.06 -18.34 -19.49
CA SER A 89 12.87 -18.35 -18.28
C SER A 89 12.17 -19.13 -17.18
N LYS A 90 12.93 -19.60 -16.20
CA LYS A 90 12.41 -20.19 -14.97
C LYS A 90 12.64 -19.23 -13.83
N TYR A 91 11.61 -19.01 -13.01
CA TYR A 91 11.73 -18.30 -11.76
C TYR A 91 11.41 -19.28 -10.62
N PHE A 92 12.40 -19.57 -9.76
CA PHE A 92 12.25 -20.51 -8.66
C PHE A 92 11.48 -19.88 -7.50
N PHE A 93 10.60 -20.67 -6.89
CA PHE A 93 9.84 -20.26 -5.73
C PHE A 93 10.70 -20.21 -4.48
N ALA A 94 10.41 -19.28 -3.59
CA ALA A 94 11.02 -19.19 -2.28
C ALA A 94 10.30 -20.11 -1.28
N ASP A 95 11.01 -20.54 -0.24
CA ASP A 95 10.38 -21.17 0.91
C ASP A 95 9.43 -20.16 1.58
N PRO A 96 8.14 -20.50 1.78
CA PRO A 96 7.19 -19.63 2.45
C PRO A 96 7.64 -19.15 3.84
N ASN A 97 8.44 -19.93 4.55
CA ASN A 97 8.92 -19.61 5.90
C ASN A 97 9.91 -18.43 5.95
N VAL A 98 10.51 -18.04 4.83
CA VAL A 98 11.39 -16.86 4.76
C VAL A 98 10.65 -15.57 4.39
N ILE A 99 9.36 -15.66 4.10
CA ILE A 99 8.51 -14.55 3.68
C ILE A 99 7.73 -14.01 4.87
N VAL A 100 7.81 -12.71 5.11
CA VAL A 100 6.95 -12.03 6.10
C VAL A 100 5.56 -11.87 5.51
N THR A 101 4.60 -12.60 6.04
CA THR A 101 3.21 -12.61 5.58
C THR A 101 2.27 -11.84 6.49
N PRO A 102 1.19 -11.25 5.97
CA PRO A 102 0.10 -10.72 6.77
C PRO A 102 -0.53 -11.82 7.65
N PRO A 103 -1.22 -11.45 8.75
CA PRO A 103 -2.05 -12.41 9.49
C PRO A 103 -3.18 -12.94 8.59
N ASP A 104 -3.60 -14.19 8.81
CA ASP A 104 -4.69 -14.79 8.02
C ASP A 104 -6.06 -14.14 8.26
N LYS A 105 -6.23 -13.47 9.41
CA LYS A 105 -7.47 -12.77 9.75
C LYS A 105 -7.54 -11.41 9.05
N ASP A 106 -8.74 -11.03 8.65
CA ASP A 106 -9.02 -9.69 8.13
C ASP A 106 -8.75 -8.64 9.19
N ILE A 107 -8.23 -7.50 8.76
CA ILE A 107 -7.99 -6.35 9.62
C ILE A 107 -9.30 -5.58 9.78
N VAL A 108 -9.75 -5.47 11.01
CA VAL A 108 -10.92 -4.67 11.38
C VAL A 108 -10.45 -3.46 12.17
N LEU A 109 -10.91 -2.27 11.77
CA LEU A 109 -10.65 -1.04 12.54
C LEU A 109 -11.36 -1.14 13.90
N PRO A 110 -10.69 -0.83 15.00
CA PRO A 110 -11.30 -0.85 16.33
C PRO A 110 -12.40 0.20 16.51
N SER A 111 -12.31 1.31 15.79
CA SER A 111 -13.29 2.41 15.74
C SER A 111 -13.17 3.14 14.41
N GLU A 112 -14.18 3.92 14.04
CA GLU A 112 -14.19 4.81 12.87
C GLU A 112 -14.41 6.25 13.35
N ASP A 113 -13.34 6.85 13.89
CA ASP A 113 -13.45 8.15 14.59
C ASP A 113 -13.41 9.33 13.61
N VAL A 114 -12.62 9.22 12.53
CA VAL A 114 -12.55 10.25 11.49
C VAL A 114 -12.64 9.60 10.10
N CYS A 115 -13.52 10.14 9.26
CA CYS A 115 -13.77 9.69 7.89
C CYS A 115 -13.73 10.87 6.93
N PHE A 116 -13.03 10.73 5.80
CA PHE A 116 -13.05 11.71 4.72
C PHE A 116 -12.70 11.09 3.37
N LEU A 117 -13.00 11.82 2.30
CA LEU A 117 -12.55 11.47 0.94
C LEU A 117 -11.26 12.22 0.64
N LEU A 118 -10.26 11.51 0.15
CA LEU A 118 -8.99 12.07 -0.29
C LEU A 118 -8.90 11.97 -1.81
N ASP A 119 -8.96 13.12 -2.48
CA ASP A 119 -8.84 13.18 -3.94
C ASP A 119 -7.40 12.93 -4.38
N ILE A 120 -7.24 12.27 -5.54
CA ILE A 120 -5.93 11.97 -6.14
C ILE A 120 -5.06 13.22 -6.29
N LYS A 121 -5.63 14.37 -6.67
CA LYS A 121 -4.87 15.62 -6.88
C LYS A 121 -4.35 16.19 -5.58
N GLU A 122 -5.11 16.04 -4.50
CA GLU A 122 -4.73 16.51 -3.17
C GLU A 122 -3.62 15.63 -2.59
N LEU A 123 -3.76 14.31 -2.69
CA LEU A 123 -2.72 13.35 -2.30
C LEU A 123 -1.41 13.60 -3.07
N ASP A 124 -1.49 13.77 -4.40
CA ASP A 124 -0.32 14.03 -5.23
C ASP A 124 0.38 15.35 -4.85
N LYS A 125 -0.38 16.41 -4.57
CA LYS A 125 0.20 17.69 -4.09
C LYS A 125 0.89 17.55 -2.73
N LEU A 126 0.27 16.84 -1.79
CA LEU A 126 0.84 16.59 -0.46
C LEU A 126 2.15 15.82 -0.55
N LEU A 127 2.18 14.71 -1.31
CA LEU A 127 3.38 13.90 -1.47
C LEU A 127 4.49 14.64 -2.23
N LYS A 128 4.15 15.45 -3.23
CA LYS A 128 5.09 16.34 -3.93
C LYS A 128 5.65 17.41 -3.00
N ALA A 129 4.82 18.06 -2.19
CA ALA A 129 5.27 19.05 -1.22
C ALA A 129 6.19 18.42 -0.17
N ALA A 130 5.85 17.22 0.32
CA ALA A 130 6.71 16.48 1.23
C ALA A 130 8.10 16.19 0.62
N ALA A 131 8.15 15.79 -0.66
CA ALA A 131 9.41 15.54 -1.36
C ALA A 131 10.22 16.84 -1.59
N VAL A 132 9.57 17.93 -2.04
CA VAL A 132 10.22 19.22 -2.32
C VAL A 132 10.82 19.84 -1.07
N TYR A 133 10.09 19.82 0.05
CA TYR A 133 10.52 20.40 1.32
C TYR A 133 11.19 19.39 2.26
N GLN A 134 11.37 18.13 1.83
CA GLN A 134 11.94 17.02 2.61
C GLN A 134 11.25 16.82 3.97
N LEU A 135 9.92 16.84 3.97
CA LEU A 135 9.08 16.74 5.16
C LEU A 135 8.80 15.27 5.51
N PRO A 136 9.12 14.82 6.73
CA PRO A 136 9.03 13.41 7.08
C PRO A 136 7.64 12.98 7.56
N ASP A 137 6.78 13.92 7.97
CA ASP A 137 5.52 13.63 8.65
C ASP A 137 4.32 14.11 7.82
N LEU A 138 3.27 13.29 7.78
CA LEU A 138 1.93 13.65 7.33
C LEU A 138 1.00 13.61 8.54
N SER A 139 0.33 14.72 8.83
CA SER A 139 -0.64 14.82 9.91
C SER A 139 -2.04 15.05 9.35
N VAL A 140 -3.03 14.35 9.92
CA VAL A 140 -4.47 14.64 9.74
C VAL A 140 -4.92 15.41 10.97
N VAL A 141 -5.29 16.66 10.81
CA VAL A 141 -5.59 17.58 11.90
C VAL A 141 -7.04 18.04 11.82
N GLY A 142 -7.78 17.82 12.92
CA GLY A 142 -9.10 18.39 13.15
C GLY A 142 -8.97 19.60 14.08
N GLU A 143 -9.23 20.79 13.56
CA GLU A 143 -9.24 22.03 14.36
C GLU A 143 -10.05 23.11 13.66
N SER A 144 -10.63 24.00 14.44
CA SER A 144 -11.34 25.19 13.91
C SER A 144 -12.41 24.88 12.88
N GLY A 145 -13.13 23.77 13.04
CA GLY A 145 -14.25 23.37 12.18
C GLY A 145 -13.83 22.60 10.90
N VAL A 146 -12.54 22.32 10.69
CA VAL A 146 -12.06 21.66 9.46
C VAL A 146 -11.16 20.47 9.73
N VAL A 147 -11.18 19.51 8.80
CA VAL A 147 -10.17 18.46 8.68
C VAL A 147 -9.16 18.87 7.63
N LYS A 148 -7.89 18.94 7.99
CA LYS A 148 -6.81 19.24 7.07
C LYS A 148 -5.71 18.18 7.11
N LEU A 149 -5.11 17.91 5.96
CA LEU A 149 -3.89 17.16 5.82
C LEU A 149 -2.71 18.11 5.78
N VAL A 150 -1.68 17.86 6.56
CA VAL A 150 -0.50 18.72 6.66
C VAL A 150 0.75 17.85 6.53
N VAL A 151 1.62 18.15 5.55
CA VAL A 151 2.98 17.60 5.54
C VAL A 151 3.92 18.58 6.21
N ARG A 152 4.71 18.11 7.15
CA ARG A 152 5.57 18.94 8.02
C ARG A 152 6.71 18.13 8.63
N ASP A 153 7.66 18.80 9.24
CA ASP A 153 8.58 18.19 10.21
C ASP A 153 8.10 18.57 11.62
N LYS A 154 7.40 17.66 12.29
CA LYS A 154 6.83 17.90 13.63
C LYS A 154 7.88 18.06 14.74
N LYS A 155 9.18 17.84 14.44
CA LYS A 155 10.29 18.04 15.35
C LYS A 155 11.01 19.38 15.15
N ASN A 156 10.64 20.13 14.11
CA ASN A 156 11.26 21.40 13.76
C ASN A 156 10.21 22.46 13.48
N ASP A 157 9.89 23.29 14.48
CA ASP A 157 8.88 24.35 14.41
C ASP A 157 9.20 25.45 13.39
N THR A 158 10.41 25.49 12.86
CA THR A 158 10.84 26.46 11.83
C THR A 158 10.88 25.85 10.43
N SER A 159 10.44 24.59 10.26
CA SER A 159 10.36 23.97 8.95
C SER A 159 9.23 24.54 8.11
N ASN A 160 9.36 24.40 6.79
CA ASN A 160 8.23 24.63 5.90
C ASN A 160 7.12 23.59 6.18
N ASP A 161 5.89 23.90 5.78
CA ASP A 161 4.77 23.00 5.74
C ASP A 161 3.95 23.18 4.45
N PHE A 162 3.05 22.24 4.20
CA PHE A 162 2.03 22.37 3.17
C PHE A 162 0.76 21.68 3.63
N SER A 163 -0.39 22.32 3.46
CA SER A 163 -1.66 21.77 3.91
C SER A 163 -2.78 21.87 2.87
N VAL A 164 -3.74 20.94 2.98
CA VAL A 164 -4.97 20.88 2.18
C VAL A 164 -6.14 20.58 3.11
N VAL A 165 -7.24 21.32 2.98
CA VAL A 165 -8.51 21.02 3.69
C VAL A 165 -9.24 19.92 2.91
N VAL A 166 -9.68 18.88 3.62
CA VAL A 166 -10.33 17.70 3.03
C VAL A 166 -11.71 17.41 3.60
N GLY A 167 -12.16 18.16 4.60
CA GLY A 167 -13.47 17.96 5.21
C GLY A 167 -13.74 18.96 6.34
N GLU A 168 -14.86 18.74 7.00
CA GLU A 168 -15.31 19.51 8.17
C GLU A 168 -15.39 18.59 9.38
N THR A 169 -15.16 19.15 10.59
CA THR A 169 -15.28 18.40 11.85
C THR A 169 -15.42 19.36 13.02
N ASP A 170 -16.19 18.96 14.02
CA ASP A 170 -16.26 19.66 15.32
C ASP A 170 -15.27 19.08 16.33
N GLU A 171 -14.60 17.95 15.97
CA GLU A 171 -13.65 17.26 16.84
C GLU A 171 -12.24 17.85 16.72
N VAL A 172 -11.50 17.80 17.83
CA VAL A 172 -10.09 18.21 17.89
C VAL A 172 -9.21 16.97 17.93
N PHE A 173 -8.32 16.82 16.95
CA PHE A 173 -7.41 15.68 16.88
C PHE A 173 -6.15 16.00 16.07
N THR A 174 -5.14 15.21 16.28
CA THR A 174 -3.94 15.15 15.43
C THR A 174 -3.51 13.70 15.24
N PHE A 175 -3.66 13.17 14.06
CA PHE A 175 -3.20 11.83 13.69
C PHE A 175 -1.96 11.92 12.82
N ASN A 176 -0.87 11.32 13.26
CA ASN A 176 0.43 11.43 12.64
C ASN A 176 0.80 10.13 11.89
N PHE A 177 1.33 10.30 10.69
CA PHE A 177 1.91 9.26 9.84
C PHE A 177 3.33 9.64 9.46
N LYS A 178 4.18 8.66 9.13
CA LYS A 178 5.40 8.89 8.38
C LYS A 178 5.09 8.92 6.89
N VAL A 179 5.58 9.94 6.18
CA VAL A 179 5.42 10.06 4.72
C VAL A 179 5.96 8.81 4.01
N GLU A 180 7.06 8.23 4.49
CA GLU A 180 7.65 6.99 3.96
C GLU A 180 6.73 5.77 4.06
N ASN A 181 5.70 5.81 4.93
CA ASN A 181 4.69 4.76 5.09
C ASN A 181 3.48 4.96 4.18
N ILE A 182 3.37 6.09 3.48
CA ILE A 182 2.30 6.33 2.50
C ILE A 182 2.68 5.69 1.15
N LYS A 183 2.84 4.37 1.16
CA LYS A 183 3.19 3.55 0.00
C LYS A 183 1.94 3.02 -0.69
N ILE A 184 1.04 3.92 -1.07
CA ILE A 184 -0.23 3.59 -1.72
C ILE A 184 -0.17 3.93 -3.22
N ILE A 185 -0.96 3.24 -4.06
CA ILE A 185 -1.02 3.55 -5.49
C ILE A 185 -1.66 4.93 -5.72
N PRO A 186 -1.33 5.64 -6.82
CA PRO A 186 -2.05 6.85 -7.18
C PRO A 186 -3.55 6.60 -7.34
N GLY A 187 -4.39 7.43 -6.73
CA GLY A 187 -5.84 7.28 -6.79
C GLY A 187 -6.53 8.14 -5.74
N SER A 188 -7.87 8.16 -5.78
CA SER A 188 -8.69 8.73 -4.73
C SER A 188 -9.05 7.65 -3.71
N TYR A 189 -9.24 8.04 -2.45
CA TYR A 189 -9.41 7.14 -1.33
C TYR A 189 -10.55 7.52 -0.41
N GLU A 190 -11.29 6.52 0.04
CA GLU A 190 -12.06 6.60 1.27
C GLU A 190 -11.10 6.34 2.43
N VAL A 191 -10.88 7.35 3.27
CA VAL A 191 -9.96 7.27 4.41
C VAL A 191 -10.77 7.19 5.69
N VAL A 192 -10.45 6.20 6.51
CA VAL A 192 -11.02 6.03 7.85
C VAL A 192 -9.89 5.88 8.85
N ILE A 193 -9.95 6.64 9.93
CA ILE A 193 -8.92 6.64 10.98
C ILE A 193 -9.55 6.28 12.31
N SER A 194 -8.89 5.35 13.00
CA SER A 194 -9.20 4.98 14.38
C SER A 194 -8.23 5.65 15.35
N SER A 195 -8.74 6.21 16.43
CA SER A 195 -7.96 6.73 17.56
C SER A 195 -7.11 5.65 18.26
N LYS A 196 -7.33 4.37 17.90
CA LYS A 196 -6.51 3.22 18.33
C LYS A 196 -5.30 2.97 17.42
N LEU A 197 -4.80 4.02 16.77
CA LEU A 197 -3.55 4.07 15.99
C LEU A 197 -3.57 3.21 14.72
N LEU A 198 -4.72 3.05 14.09
CA LEU A 198 -4.86 2.33 12.84
C LEU A 198 -5.73 3.13 11.85
N SER A 199 -5.37 3.09 10.58
CA SER A 199 -6.15 3.70 9.51
C SER A 199 -6.42 2.72 8.38
N ARG A 200 -7.46 3.01 7.60
CA ARG A 200 -7.83 2.30 6.37
C ARG A 200 -7.92 3.30 5.22
N PHE A 201 -7.18 3.04 4.15
CA PHE A 201 -7.24 3.76 2.89
C PHE A 201 -7.80 2.81 1.84
N LYS A 202 -9.06 2.95 1.47
CA LYS A 202 -9.70 2.15 0.43
C LYS A 202 -9.69 2.93 -0.88
N ASN A 203 -9.02 2.38 -1.91
CA ASN A 203 -8.95 3.03 -3.22
C ASN A 203 -10.32 2.96 -3.92
N THR A 204 -10.72 4.03 -4.62
CA THR A 204 -12.01 4.10 -5.30
C THR A 204 -11.98 3.59 -6.74
N GLY A 205 -10.80 3.39 -7.34
CA GLY A 205 -10.62 2.95 -8.72
C GLY A 205 -10.05 1.54 -8.87
N PHE A 206 -9.32 1.06 -7.86
CA PHE A 206 -8.78 -0.30 -7.77
C PHE A 206 -9.40 -1.00 -6.56
N ASP A 207 -9.61 -2.30 -6.66
CA ASP A 207 -9.99 -3.10 -5.49
C ASP A 207 -8.76 -3.38 -4.63
N VAL A 208 -8.31 -2.34 -3.95
CA VAL A 208 -7.17 -2.38 -3.03
C VAL A 208 -7.43 -1.54 -1.79
N THR A 209 -7.08 -2.10 -0.64
CA THR A 209 -7.17 -1.46 0.68
C THR A 209 -5.81 -1.50 1.35
N TYR A 210 -5.42 -0.38 1.96
CA TYR A 210 -4.22 -0.27 2.78
C TYR A 210 -4.60 0.00 4.22
N HIS A 211 -4.01 -0.75 5.15
CA HIS A 211 -4.05 -0.46 6.57
C HIS A 211 -2.69 0.08 6.99
N ILE A 212 -2.67 1.31 7.50
CA ILE A 212 -1.44 2.01 7.87
C ILE A 212 -1.52 2.38 9.34
N ALA A 213 -0.51 1.98 10.10
CA ALA A 213 -0.40 2.35 11.51
C ALA A 213 -0.08 3.85 11.64
N LEU A 214 -0.66 4.48 12.66
CA LEU A 214 -0.34 5.83 13.06
C LEU A 214 0.87 5.86 14.00
N GLU A 215 1.52 7.02 14.08
CA GLU A 215 2.56 7.26 15.06
C GLU A 215 1.96 7.36 16.49
N PRO A 216 2.69 6.89 17.53
CA PRO A 216 2.18 6.84 18.90
C PRO A 216 1.84 8.19 19.53
N ASP A 217 2.36 9.30 18.97
CA ASP A 217 2.09 10.67 19.41
C ASP A 217 0.83 11.27 18.78
N SER A 218 -0.01 10.45 18.16
CA SER A 218 -1.33 10.85 17.68
C SER A 218 -2.29 11.06 18.86
N THR A 219 -3.19 12.04 18.74
CA THR A 219 -4.16 12.42 19.78
C THR A 219 -5.56 12.53 19.21
N PHE A 220 -6.57 12.25 20.04
CA PHE A 220 -7.99 12.39 19.72
C PHE A 220 -8.75 12.80 20.98
N GLY A 221 -9.47 13.97 20.92
CA GLY A 221 -10.23 14.55 22.03
C GLY A 221 -9.40 15.47 22.90
#